data_edf3f98e93ef6d0df5ba3b22004e5474
#
_entry.id   edf3f98e93ef6d0df5ba3b22004e5474
#
_cell.length_a   1.000
_cell.length_b   1.000
_cell.length_c   1.000
_cell.angle_alpha   90.00
_cell.angle_beta   90.00
_cell.angle_gamma   90.00
#
_symmetry.space_group_name_H-M   'P 1'
#
loop_
_entity.id
_entity.type
_entity.pdbx_description
1 polymer ?
#
loop_
_entity_poly.entity_id
_entity_poly.type
_entity_poly.pdbx_seq_one_letter_code
_entity_poly.pdbx_strand_id
1 'polypeptide(L)'
;MKKIITLAFLLVFGLTQAQQAFSGKGDTKVNIGANIQDGGTGIQGSIDLGLGENISIGVVTSYLLGINEYNGYYGTTQYYGAKPAFKDRFDAKVRMNANLGSVINVDKKLDVYPGLSLGLRNFGGHVGGRYFFTDGFGVFTELGFPIAKYGNNDKMFDHLNNQFTFSLGASFSL
;
A
#
# COMPACT_ATOMS: atom_id res chain seq x y z
N MET A 1 9.44 -11.40 -24.90
CA MET A 1 9.37 -11.21 -23.44
C MET A 1 10.68 -10.66 -22.86
N LYS A 2 11.89 -11.20 -23.16
CA LYS A 2 13.17 -10.69 -22.64
C LYS A 2 13.44 -9.20 -22.97
N LYS A 3 13.08 -8.72 -24.18
CA LYS A 3 13.29 -7.32 -24.61
C LYS A 3 12.42 -6.30 -23.87
N ILE A 4 11.22 -6.69 -23.40
CA ILE A 4 10.32 -5.82 -22.63
C ILE A 4 10.83 -5.65 -21.20
N ILE A 5 11.37 -6.70 -20.61
CA ILE A 5 11.98 -6.67 -19.28
C ILE A 5 13.25 -5.79 -19.28
N THR A 6 14.05 -5.87 -20.34
CA THR A 6 15.24 -5.04 -20.51
C THR A 6 14.90 -3.56 -20.71
N LEU A 7 13.82 -3.26 -21.45
CA LEU A 7 13.33 -1.88 -21.65
C LEU A 7 12.77 -1.29 -20.35
N ALA A 8 12.05 -2.09 -19.56
CA ALA A 8 11.56 -1.68 -18.25
C ALA A 8 12.72 -1.42 -17.25
N PHE A 9 13.80 -2.22 -17.33
CA PHE A 9 15.01 -2.01 -16.53
C PHE A 9 15.78 -0.75 -16.94
N LEU A 10 15.86 -0.43 -18.24
CA LEU A 10 16.55 0.76 -18.77
C LEU A 10 15.83 2.08 -18.45
N LEU A 11 14.51 2.08 -18.33
CA LEU A 11 13.74 3.25 -17.92
C LEU A 11 13.94 3.65 -16.44
N VAL A 12 14.44 2.74 -15.61
CA VAL A 12 14.69 2.99 -14.18
C VAL A 12 16.04 3.70 -13.94
N PHE A 13 17.00 3.65 -14.87
CA PHE A 13 18.36 4.17 -14.69
C PHE A 13 18.61 5.59 -15.22
N GLY A 14 17.58 6.32 -15.63
CA GLY A 14 17.74 7.53 -16.47
C GLY A 14 17.77 8.88 -15.76
N LEU A 15 17.58 9.01 -14.45
CA LEU A 15 17.46 10.30 -13.77
C LEU A 15 18.34 10.40 -12.53
N THR A 16 19.56 10.87 -12.72
CA THR A 16 20.48 11.20 -11.61
C THR A 16 20.27 12.64 -11.15
N GLN A 17 19.50 12.81 -10.10
CA GLN A 17 19.48 14.03 -9.26
C GLN A 17 19.74 13.58 -7.81
N ALA A 18 20.49 14.38 -7.04
CA ALA A 18 20.75 14.07 -5.62
C ALA A 18 19.42 13.98 -4.86
N GLN A 19 18.97 12.75 -4.63
CA GLN A 19 17.57 12.47 -4.33
C GLN A 19 17.26 12.62 -2.84
N GLN A 20 16.30 13.45 -2.57
CA GLN A 20 15.51 13.46 -1.36
C GLN A 20 14.42 12.37 -1.46
N ALA A 21 14.19 11.61 -0.39
CA ALA A 21 13.19 10.55 -0.38
C ALA A 21 11.77 11.05 -0.72
N PHE A 22 11.52 12.34 -0.45
CA PHE A 22 10.38 13.10 -0.96
C PHE A 22 10.84 14.51 -1.29
N SER A 23 10.70 14.93 -2.55
CA SER A 23 11.17 16.20 -3.07
C SER A 23 10.09 17.31 -3.12
N GLY A 24 8.87 17.00 -2.68
CA GLY A 24 7.77 17.96 -2.62
C GLY A 24 6.85 17.93 -3.83
N LYS A 25 6.42 19.12 -4.28
CA LYS A 25 5.46 19.25 -5.39
C LYS A 25 6.01 18.63 -6.69
N GLY A 26 5.21 17.75 -7.30
CA GLY A 26 5.56 17.07 -8.54
C GLY A 26 6.32 15.74 -8.35
N ASP A 27 6.72 15.45 -7.12
CA ASP A 27 7.32 14.15 -6.80
C ASP A 27 6.32 13.01 -7.02
N THR A 28 6.78 11.92 -7.63
CA THR A 28 5.95 10.74 -7.88
C THR A 28 6.62 9.51 -7.28
N LYS A 29 5.95 8.87 -6.34
CA LYS A 29 6.41 7.63 -5.71
C LYS A 29 5.50 6.47 -6.07
N VAL A 30 6.09 5.38 -6.53
CA VAL A 30 5.37 4.12 -6.81
C VAL A 30 5.90 3.05 -5.87
N ASN A 31 4.99 2.39 -5.14
CA ASN A 31 5.34 1.28 -4.28
C ASN A 31 4.67 0.00 -4.78
N ILE A 32 5.40 -1.12 -4.77
CA ILE A 32 4.89 -2.45 -5.13
C ILE A 32 5.44 -3.44 -4.11
N GLY A 33 4.57 -4.24 -3.50
CA GLY A 33 5.01 -5.16 -2.47
C GLY A 33 3.97 -6.19 -2.04
N ALA A 34 4.32 -6.93 -1.01
CA ALA A 34 3.41 -7.83 -0.32
C ALA A 34 2.51 -7.05 0.63
N ASN A 35 1.27 -7.52 0.77
CA ASN A 35 0.31 -7.11 1.78
C ASN A 35 -0.02 -8.31 2.66
N ILE A 36 0.09 -8.16 3.96
CA ILE A 36 -0.08 -9.21 4.96
C ILE A 36 -1.12 -8.73 5.96
N GLN A 37 -2.12 -9.58 6.22
CA GLN A 37 -3.16 -9.33 7.21
C GLN A 37 -3.62 -10.66 7.82
N ASP A 38 -4.40 -10.59 8.89
CA ASP A 38 -4.97 -11.81 9.46
C ASP A 38 -5.88 -12.52 8.44
N GLY A 39 -5.69 -13.83 8.30
CA GLY A 39 -6.43 -14.66 7.35
C GLY A 39 -6.09 -14.45 5.88
N GLY A 40 -5.11 -13.59 5.51
CA GLY A 40 -4.79 -13.37 4.11
C GLY A 40 -3.45 -12.70 3.82
N THR A 41 -2.85 -13.09 2.70
CA THR A 41 -1.67 -12.46 2.12
C THR A 41 -1.90 -12.13 0.66
N GLY A 42 -1.29 -11.05 0.17
CA GLY A 42 -1.49 -10.62 -1.20
C GLY A 42 -0.42 -9.66 -1.70
N ILE A 43 -0.78 -8.95 -2.73
CA ILE A 43 0.04 -7.90 -3.34
C ILE A 43 -0.61 -6.53 -3.11
N GLN A 44 0.23 -5.52 -3.00
CA GLN A 44 -0.19 -4.12 -2.91
C GLN A 44 0.60 -3.30 -3.93
N GLY A 45 -0.09 -2.37 -4.58
CA GLY A 45 0.53 -1.33 -5.38
C GLY A 45 -0.02 0.03 -5.00
N SER A 46 0.84 1.05 -4.99
CA SER A 46 0.40 2.42 -4.76
C SER A 46 1.17 3.42 -5.61
N ILE A 47 0.54 4.54 -5.88
CA ILE A 47 1.15 5.72 -6.49
C ILE A 47 0.80 6.95 -5.66
N ASP A 48 1.80 7.77 -5.31
CA ASP A 48 1.67 9.01 -4.56
C ASP A 48 2.22 10.17 -5.39
N LEU A 49 1.48 11.25 -5.46
CA LEU A 49 1.83 12.47 -6.18
C LEU A 49 2.01 13.62 -5.17
N GLY A 50 3.17 14.23 -5.17
CA GLY A 50 3.48 15.39 -4.33
C GLY A 50 2.66 16.63 -4.73
N LEU A 51 1.88 17.16 -3.81
CA LEU A 51 1.09 18.39 -3.99
C LEU A 51 1.78 19.61 -3.42
N GLY A 52 2.60 19.43 -2.42
CA GLY A 52 3.30 20.51 -1.71
C GLY A 52 4.61 20.00 -1.13
N GLU A 53 5.24 20.82 -0.29
CA GLU A 53 6.55 20.49 0.31
C GLU A 53 6.54 19.18 1.11
N ASN A 54 5.44 18.91 1.83
CA ASN A 54 5.33 17.78 2.74
C ASN A 54 3.98 17.04 2.62
N ILE A 55 3.25 17.22 1.52
CA ILE A 55 1.93 16.62 1.33
C ILE A 55 1.88 15.91 -0.01
N SER A 56 1.40 14.68 -0.01
CA SER A 56 1.08 13.93 -1.23
C SER A 56 -0.33 13.35 -1.18
N ILE A 57 -0.91 13.16 -2.36
CA ILE A 57 -2.15 12.41 -2.57
C ILE A 57 -1.84 11.18 -3.42
N GLY A 58 -2.55 10.10 -3.18
CA GLY A 58 -2.28 8.89 -3.93
C GLY A 58 -3.45 7.92 -3.97
N VAL A 59 -3.20 6.83 -4.66
CA VAL A 59 -4.09 5.67 -4.72
C VAL A 59 -3.30 4.45 -4.31
N VAL A 60 -3.91 3.60 -3.51
CA VAL A 60 -3.39 2.28 -3.16
C VAL A 60 -4.41 1.22 -3.52
N THR A 61 -3.95 0.13 -4.11
CA THR A 61 -4.76 -1.03 -4.42
C THR A 61 -4.11 -2.28 -3.84
N SER A 62 -4.92 -3.22 -3.38
CA SER A 62 -4.46 -4.51 -2.90
C SER A 62 -5.33 -5.65 -3.42
N TYR A 63 -4.71 -6.81 -3.59
CA TYR A 63 -5.40 -8.05 -3.95
C TYR A 63 -4.83 -9.23 -3.16
N LEU A 64 -5.70 -9.91 -2.42
CA LEU A 64 -5.32 -11.07 -1.62
C LEU A 64 -5.23 -12.32 -2.49
N LEU A 65 -4.06 -12.94 -2.51
CA LEU A 65 -3.75 -14.15 -3.27
C LEU A 65 -3.93 -15.41 -2.41
N GLY A 66 -3.29 -15.44 -1.25
CA GLY A 66 -3.39 -16.50 -0.25
C GLY A 66 -4.39 -16.13 0.83
N ILE A 67 -5.48 -16.88 0.94
CA ILE A 67 -6.51 -16.67 1.95
C ILE A 67 -6.88 -18.02 2.54
N ASN A 68 -7.04 -18.06 3.87
CA ASN A 68 -7.49 -19.23 4.57
C ASN A 68 -8.93 -19.55 4.19
N GLU A 69 -9.21 -20.82 3.86
CA GLU A 69 -10.56 -21.31 3.64
C GLU A 69 -11.37 -21.26 4.95
N TYR A 70 -12.61 -20.82 4.85
CA TYR A 70 -13.48 -20.84 6.01
C TYR A 70 -14.13 -22.21 6.19
N ASN A 71 -13.95 -22.79 7.37
CA ASN A 71 -14.60 -24.02 7.78
C ASN A 71 -15.29 -23.76 9.13
N GLY A 72 -16.60 -23.79 9.16
CA GLY A 72 -17.36 -23.54 10.37
C GLY A 72 -18.79 -23.08 10.12
N TYR A 73 -19.45 -22.64 11.18
CA TYR A 73 -20.81 -22.12 11.11
C TYR A 73 -20.80 -20.60 10.90
N TYR A 74 -21.62 -20.14 9.96
CA TYR A 74 -21.92 -18.73 9.81
C TYR A 74 -23.46 -18.55 9.88
N GLY A 75 -23.94 -17.91 10.96
CA GLY A 75 -25.34 -18.02 11.35
C GLY A 75 -25.71 -19.46 11.67
N THR A 76 -26.77 -19.96 11.05
CA THR A 76 -27.23 -21.36 11.19
C THR A 76 -26.65 -22.30 10.13
N THR A 77 -25.93 -21.81 9.15
CA THR A 77 -25.42 -22.58 8.02
C THR A 77 -23.98 -23.00 8.26
N GLN A 78 -23.70 -24.29 8.06
CA GLN A 78 -22.36 -24.84 8.11
C GLN A 78 -21.69 -24.72 6.73
N TYR A 79 -20.45 -24.25 6.71
CA TYR A 79 -19.63 -24.08 5.51
C TYR A 79 -18.36 -24.93 5.60
N TYR A 80 -17.98 -25.52 4.48
CA TYR A 80 -16.73 -26.28 4.32
C TYR A 80 -15.98 -25.75 3.09
N GLY A 81 -14.73 -25.31 3.29
CA GLY A 81 -13.88 -24.83 2.21
C GLY A 81 -14.42 -23.59 1.50
N ALA A 82 -15.18 -22.73 2.20
CA ALA A 82 -15.72 -21.51 1.60
C ALA A 82 -14.59 -20.54 1.27
N LYS A 83 -14.62 -19.99 0.03
CA LYS A 83 -13.61 -19.06 -0.48
C LYS A 83 -14.22 -17.70 -0.74
N PRO A 84 -13.48 -16.62 -0.46
CA PRO A 84 -13.94 -15.27 -0.76
C PRO A 84 -14.01 -15.02 -2.26
N ALA A 85 -14.99 -14.23 -2.68
CA ALA A 85 -15.15 -13.77 -4.05
C ALA A 85 -14.08 -12.69 -4.38
N PHE A 86 -13.95 -12.36 -5.67
CA PHE A 86 -13.02 -11.30 -6.12
C PHE A 86 -13.17 -10.00 -5.32
N LYS A 87 -14.40 -9.54 -5.14
CA LYS A 87 -14.73 -8.32 -4.40
C LYS A 87 -14.27 -8.34 -2.92
N ASP A 88 -14.15 -9.53 -2.33
CA ASP A 88 -13.72 -9.68 -0.94
C ASP A 88 -12.19 -9.66 -0.82
N ARG A 89 -11.50 -9.98 -1.91
CA ARG A 89 -10.05 -9.99 -2.03
C ARG A 89 -9.47 -8.65 -2.46
N PHE A 90 -10.22 -7.87 -3.27
CA PHE A 90 -9.78 -6.60 -3.84
C PHE A 90 -10.14 -5.44 -2.91
N ASP A 91 -9.20 -4.50 -2.75
CA ASP A 91 -9.46 -3.19 -2.14
C ASP A 91 -8.75 -2.08 -2.93
N ALA A 92 -9.36 -0.90 -2.92
CA ALA A 92 -8.79 0.30 -3.48
C ALA A 92 -9.11 1.49 -2.56
N LYS A 93 -8.11 2.33 -2.33
CA LYS A 93 -8.20 3.50 -1.45
C LYS A 93 -7.57 4.71 -2.11
N VAL A 94 -8.18 5.85 -1.94
CA VAL A 94 -7.52 7.16 -2.12
C VAL A 94 -6.87 7.50 -0.78
N ARG A 95 -5.68 8.09 -0.81
CA ARG A 95 -4.94 8.45 0.39
C ARG A 95 -4.31 9.83 0.32
N MET A 96 -4.09 10.42 1.48
CA MET A 96 -3.32 11.64 1.66
C MET A 96 -2.26 11.38 2.72
N ASN A 97 -1.01 11.75 2.41
CA ASN A 97 0.14 11.53 3.27
C ASN A 97 0.75 12.87 3.70
N ALA A 98 1.24 12.91 4.92
CA ALA A 98 2.19 13.93 5.38
C ALA A 98 3.60 13.33 5.28
N ASN A 99 4.42 13.80 4.34
CA ASN A 99 5.78 13.32 4.11
C ASN A 99 6.73 14.06 5.06
N LEU A 100 7.24 13.39 6.07
CA LEU A 100 7.99 13.98 7.18
C LEU A 100 9.51 13.87 7.04
N GLY A 101 10.02 13.26 5.97
CA GLY A 101 11.46 13.05 5.76
C GLY A 101 12.26 14.34 5.83
N SER A 102 11.78 15.41 5.19
CA SER A 102 12.39 16.75 5.22
C SER A 102 12.27 17.45 6.57
N VAL A 103 11.21 17.16 7.34
CA VAL A 103 10.93 17.77 8.66
C VAL A 103 11.80 17.13 9.74
N ILE A 104 11.86 15.79 9.74
CA ILE A 104 12.64 15.02 10.73
C ILE A 104 14.15 15.18 10.46
N ASN A 105 14.54 15.31 9.18
CA ASN A 105 15.89 15.58 8.70
C ASN A 105 16.98 14.65 9.29
N VAL A 106 16.64 13.36 9.50
CA VAL A 106 17.59 12.36 9.97
C VAL A 106 18.47 11.87 8.82
N ASP A 107 17.87 11.55 7.69
CA ASP A 107 18.54 11.13 6.46
C ASP A 107 17.69 11.59 5.27
N LYS A 108 18.32 12.21 4.27
CA LYS A 108 17.64 12.64 3.03
C LYS A 108 17.02 11.49 2.23
N LYS A 109 17.53 10.27 2.43
CA LYS A 109 17.04 9.04 1.79
C LYS A 109 15.84 8.40 2.50
N LEU A 110 15.51 8.89 3.69
CA LEU A 110 14.41 8.38 4.52
C LEU A 110 13.21 9.32 4.43
N ASP A 111 12.05 8.76 4.11
CA ASP A 111 10.76 9.43 4.28
C ASP A 111 9.86 8.60 5.18
N VAL A 112 9.28 9.24 6.17
CA VAL A 112 8.23 8.68 7.04
C VAL A 112 6.94 9.40 6.71
N TYR A 113 5.89 8.64 6.37
CA TYR A 113 4.66 9.23 5.88
C TYR A 113 3.42 8.67 6.61
N PRO A 114 3.01 9.30 7.73
CA PRO A 114 1.67 9.09 8.25
C PRO A 114 0.62 9.66 7.29
N GLY A 115 -0.56 9.02 7.26
CA GLY A 115 -1.62 9.47 6.38
C GLY A 115 -2.99 8.91 6.72
N LEU A 116 -3.98 9.41 5.98
CA LEU A 116 -5.37 8.96 6.03
C LEU A 116 -5.76 8.38 4.68
N SER A 117 -6.65 7.40 4.69
CA SER A 117 -7.14 6.75 3.48
C SER A 117 -8.65 6.56 3.51
N LEU A 118 -9.29 6.77 2.36
CA LEU A 118 -10.69 6.51 2.11
C LEU A 118 -10.80 5.38 1.09
N GLY A 119 -11.24 4.21 1.54
CA GLY A 119 -11.29 3.00 0.73
C GLY A 119 -12.70 2.54 0.43
N LEU A 120 -12.79 1.41 -0.28
CA LEU A 120 -14.07 0.77 -0.58
C LEU A 120 -14.73 0.15 0.67
N ARG A 121 -13.94 -0.16 1.71
CA ARG A 121 -14.40 -0.90 2.90
C ARG A 121 -14.32 -0.11 4.20
N ASN A 122 -13.46 0.88 4.26
CA ASN A 122 -13.25 1.67 5.47
C ASN A 122 -12.63 3.05 5.17
N PHE A 123 -12.83 3.95 6.11
CA PHE A 123 -11.95 5.07 6.34
C PHE A 123 -10.86 4.61 7.31
N GLY A 124 -9.60 4.83 6.98
CA GLY A 124 -8.47 4.32 7.74
C GLY A 124 -7.32 5.31 7.89
N GLY A 125 -6.36 4.90 8.70
CA GLY A 125 -5.06 5.55 8.82
C GLY A 125 -3.96 4.59 8.38
N HIS A 126 -2.81 5.16 8.07
CA HIS A 126 -1.59 4.39 7.81
C HIS A 126 -0.36 5.16 8.26
N VAL A 127 0.70 4.44 8.52
CA VAL A 127 2.05 4.98 8.74
C VAL A 127 3.01 4.15 7.91
N GLY A 128 3.73 4.81 7.04
CA GLY A 128 4.74 4.17 6.20
C GLY A 128 6.12 4.80 6.35
N GLY A 129 7.12 4.03 5.92
CA GLY A 129 8.50 4.48 5.79
C GLY A 129 9.06 4.02 4.46
N ARG A 130 9.83 4.89 3.79
CA ARG A 130 10.58 4.59 2.56
C ARG A 130 12.04 4.91 2.77
N TYR A 131 12.91 4.05 2.27
CA TYR A 131 14.35 4.30 2.25
C TYR A 131 14.89 4.03 0.85
N PHE A 132 15.51 5.04 0.26
CA PHE A 132 16.07 4.97 -1.08
C PHE A 132 17.57 4.67 -1.05
N PHE A 133 17.98 3.60 -1.71
CA PHE A 133 19.39 3.21 -1.85
C PHE A 133 20.07 3.98 -2.99
N THR A 134 19.30 4.21 -4.06
CA THR A 134 19.69 4.94 -5.27
C THR A 134 18.63 6.00 -5.59
N ASP A 135 18.92 6.82 -6.59
CA ASP A 135 18.04 7.93 -7.00
C ASP A 135 16.63 7.50 -7.46
N GLY A 136 16.43 6.29 -7.92
CA GLY A 136 15.14 5.82 -8.39
C GLY A 136 14.59 4.61 -7.66
N PHE A 137 15.38 3.98 -6.74
CA PHE A 137 15.02 2.71 -6.14
C PHE A 137 15.28 2.66 -4.64
N GLY A 138 14.30 2.15 -3.94
CA GLY A 138 14.31 1.95 -2.49
C GLY A 138 13.40 0.82 -2.05
N VAL A 139 13.17 0.77 -0.77
CA VAL A 139 12.21 -0.13 -0.13
C VAL A 139 11.20 0.67 0.68
N PHE A 140 10.04 0.10 0.89
CA PHE A 140 9.04 0.66 1.77
C PHE A 140 8.51 -0.39 2.75
N THR A 141 7.99 0.10 3.85
CA THR A 141 7.15 -0.64 4.79
C THR A 141 5.98 0.25 5.20
N GLU A 142 4.81 -0.33 5.39
CA GLU A 142 3.59 0.43 5.73
C GLU A 142 2.70 -0.39 6.66
N LEU A 143 2.18 0.26 7.69
CA LEU A 143 1.16 -0.25 8.60
C LEU A 143 -0.14 0.48 8.30
N GLY A 144 -1.20 -0.27 8.03
CA GLY A 144 -2.54 0.28 7.80
C GLY A 144 -3.53 -0.22 8.84
N PHE A 145 -4.49 0.62 9.22
CA PHE A 145 -5.52 0.29 10.19
C PHE A 145 -6.84 1.00 9.88
N PRO A 146 -7.99 0.34 10.06
CA PRO A 146 -9.29 0.97 9.91
C PRO A 146 -9.59 1.86 11.12
N ILE A 147 -10.11 3.07 10.86
CA ILE A 147 -10.64 4.00 11.86
C ILE A 147 -12.17 3.85 11.92
N ALA A 148 -12.81 3.82 10.76
CA ALA A 148 -14.25 3.61 10.64
C ALA A 148 -14.55 2.61 9.52
N LYS A 149 -15.24 1.52 9.85
CA LYS A 149 -15.63 0.46 8.90
C LYS A 149 -17.00 0.75 8.31
N TYR A 150 -17.18 0.45 7.01
CA TYR A 150 -18.47 0.64 6.33
C TYR A 150 -19.24 -0.68 6.31
N GLY A 151 -20.05 -0.95 7.22
CA GLY A 151 -20.84 -2.17 7.28
C GLY A 151 -20.67 -2.91 8.60
N ASN A 152 -21.60 -3.80 8.88
CA ASN A 152 -21.79 -4.40 10.19
C ASN A 152 -21.09 -5.75 10.38
N ASN A 153 -20.08 -6.10 9.61
CA ASN A 153 -19.44 -7.43 9.63
C ASN A 153 -20.42 -8.60 9.42
N ASP A 154 -21.51 -8.34 8.69
CA ASP A 154 -22.62 -9.30 8.51
C ASP A 154 -22.31 -10.36 7.43
N LYS A 155 -21.09 -10.33 6.84
CA LYS A 155 -20.66 -11.31 5.85
C LYS A 155 -19.39 -11.99 6.30
N MET A 156 -19.29 -13.27 5.97
CA MET A 156 -18.19 -14.17 6.36
C MET A 156 -16.79 -13.61 6.11
N PHE A 157 -16.61 -12.83 5.04
CA PHE A 157 -15.30 -12.29 4.60
C PHE A 157 -15.18 -10.77 4.75
N ASP A 158 -16.07 -10.10 5.49
CA ASP A 158 -16.04 -8.64 5.66
C ASP A 158 -14.81 -8.13 6.46
N HIS A 159 -14.14 -9.02 7.19
CA HIS A 159 -12.90 -8.72 7.88
C HIS A 159 -11.71 -8.51 6.92
N LEU A 160 -11.73 -9.14 5.73
CA LEU A 160 -10.67 -9.00 4.74
C LEU A 160 -10.59 -7.56 4.23
N ASN A 161 -9.36 -7.01 4.17
CA ASN A 161 -9.08 -5.60 3.84
C ASN A 161 -9.74 -4.56 4.76
N ASN A 162 -10.26 -5.00 5.91
CA ASN A 162 -10.96 -4.19 6.90
C ASN A 162 -10.42 -4.37 8.31
N GLN A 163 -9.13 -4.56 8.41
CA GLN A 163 -8.38 -4.85 9.62
C GLN A 163 -6.98 -4.25 9.55
N PHE A 164 -6.15 -4.50 10.53
CA PHE A 164 -4.74 -4.15 10.51
C PHE A 164 -4.02 -4.85 9.35
N THR A 165 -3.23 -4.10 8.62
CA THR A 165 -2.44 -4.59 7.48
C THR A 165 -0.98 -4.19 7.64
N PHE A 166 -0.08 -5.06 7.20
CA PHE A 166 1.34 -4.79 7.07
C PHE A 166 1.75 -4.99 5.62
N SER A 167 2.45 -4.02 5.07
CA SER A 167 2.95 -4.09 3.70
C SER A 167 4.44 -3.79 3.64
N LEU A 168 5.15 -4.47 2.76
CA LEU A 168 6.56 -4.23 2.50
C LEU A 168 6.91 -4.56 1.05
N GLY A 169 7.88 -3.84 0.49
CA GLY A 169 8.29 -4.06 -0.89
C GLY A 169 9.25 -3.01 -1.42
N ALA A 170 9.26 -2.91 -2.76
CA ALA A 170 10.06 -1.95 -3.50
C ALA A 170 9.35 -0.60 -3.63
N SER A 171 10.12 0.47 -3.55
CA SER A 171 9.69 1.85 -3.80
C SER A 171 10.48 2.43 -4.95
N PHE A 172 9.79 3.09 -5.86
CA PHE A 172 10.36 3.74 -7.04
C PHE A 172 10.03 5.24 -7.00
N SER A 173 11.00 6.06 -7.38
CA SER A 173 10.83 7.48 -7.63
C SER A 173 10.84 7.75 -9.13
N LEU A 174 9.87 8.46 -9.65
CA LEU A 174 9.70 8.79 -11.06
C LEU A 174 9.81 10.31 -11.30
#